data_71aa7af4b4522eeb9e673e9b82d587c0
#
_entry.id   71aa7af4b4522eeb9e673e9b82d587c0
#
_cell.length_a   1.000
_cell.length_b   1.000
_cell.length_c   1.000
_cell.angle_alpha   90.00
_cell.angle_beta   90.00
_cell.angle_gamma   90.00
#
_symmetry.space_group_name_H-M   'P 1'
#
loop_
_entity.id
_entity.type
_entity.pdbx_description
1 polymer ?
#
loop_
_entity_poly.entity_id
_entity_poly.type
_entity_poly.pdbx_seq_one_letter_code
_entity_poly.pdbx_strand_id
1 'polypeptide(L)'
;MKIPNKNPMIRFWNLDEETIFLNHGSYGATPKIVLEEQNRWKKIVEKDPVKFYEDIAPKALLDARKAIADFVKCDYDDLALIENATSGVNTVLRSLDFSINDEILIPNHAYQACRNTVDYVAKKTGAKVITCDIPFPIDNEQIIIERIMNCVTERTKLALIDTVTSPTGIKMPFEELVNLLEEKGVMVLLDAAHGIGMIPLNLEKIGASFTTSNCHKWLCAPKGSAFLHVRKDLQKSIHPLTISHGMTIPLDGTSRFRHEFDWTGTRDISAWCVIPFVISETSKMVGMKWEEIMAHNNNLVIEARKYICKKLDIIPPCPDDMLSSIATIKLNFEDFTKLSIHEPDSIHLELLEEYNIQVPVWYWPNPEGRYIRISAQIYNHLDEYKYLASVLENVCKN
;
A
#
# COMPACT_ATOMS: atom_id res chain seq x y z
N MET A 1 8.01 -8.21 -32.10
CA MET A 1 8.87 -8.95 -31.13
C MET A 1 8.15 -10.24 -30.70
N LYS A 2 8.88 -11.27 -30.28
CA LYS A 2 8.24 -12.51 -29.79
C LYS A 2 7.64 -12.26 -28.42
N ILE A 3 6.35 -12.66 -28.21
CA ILE A 3 5.66 -12.57 -26.90
C ILE A 3 6.49 -13.35 -25.87
N PRO A 4 6.76 -12.77 -24.68
CA PRO A 4 7.59 -13.42 -23.66
C PRO A 4 6.90 -14.65 -23.05
N ASN A 5 7.71 -15.55 -22.54
CA ASN A 5 7.18 -16.68 -21.75
C ASN A 5 6.57 -16.12 -20.45
N LYS A 6 5.39 -16.61 -20.10
CA LYS A 6 4.72 -16.27 -18.84
C LYS A 6 5.03 -17.32 -17.77
N ASN A 7 5.02 -16.87 -16.50
CA ASN A 7 5.14 -17.77 -15.37
C ASN A 7 3.90 -18.66 -15.29
N PRO A 8 4.04 -20.00 -15.14
CA PRO A 8 2.90 -20.92 -15.01
C PRO A 8 1.93 -20.57 -13.86
N MET A 9 2.39 -19.83 -12.85
CA MET A 9 1.54 -19.41 -11.72
C MET A 9 0.43 -18.45 -12.14
N ILE A 10 0.55 -17.74 -13.29
CA ILE A 10 -0.49 -16.82 -13.80
C ILE A 10 -1.85 -17.51 -13.96
N ARG A 11 -1.87 -18.82 -14.19
CA ARG A 11 -3.10 -19.63 -14.30
C ARG A 11 -4.04 -19.51 -13.09
N PHE A 12 -3.51 -19.15 -11.94
CA PHE A 12 -4.29 -18.98 -10.71
C PHE A 12 -4.99 -17.62 -10.61
N TRP A 13 -4.72 -16.69 -11.54
CA TRP A 13 -5.35 -15.37 -11.62
C TRP A 13 -6.20 -15.23 -12.88
N ASN A 14 -7.19 -14.32 -12.86
CA ASN A 14 -8.00 -13.94 -14.03
C ASN A 14 -7.41 -12.74 -14.77
N LEU A 15 -6.08 -12.63 -14.79
CA LEU A 15 -5.41 -11.62 -15.59
C LEU A 15 -5.58 -11.94 -17.07
N ASP A 16 -5.69 -10.89 -17.89
CA ASP A 16 -5.76 -11.03 -19.33
C ASP A 16 -4.50 -11.73 -19.86
N GLU A 17 -4.71 -12.79 -20.65
CA GLU A 17 -3.61 -13.62 -21.16
C GLU A 17 -2.77 -12.91 -22.22
N GLU A 18 -3.33 -11.89 -22.90
CA GLU A 18 -2.62 -11.11 -23.91
C GLU A 18 -1.81 -9.97 -23.28
N THR A 19 -2.18 -9.52 -22.08
CA THR A 19 -1.53 -8.41 -21.38
C THR A 19 -0.34 -8.87 -20.54
N ILE A 20 0.78 -8.18 -20.66
CA ILE A 20 1.94 -8.27 -19.77
C ILE A 20 1.70 -7.34 -18.59
N PHE A 21 1.25 -7.90 -17.45
CA PHE A 21 0.83 -7.12 -16.30
C PHE A 21 1.97 -6.93 -15.30
N LEU A 22 2.62 -5.76 -15.35
CA LEU A 22 3.74 -5.35 -14.48
C LEU A 22 3.35 -4.29 -13.46
N ASN A 23 2.06 -4.21 -13.13
CA ASN A 23 1.47 -3.14 -12.32
C ASN A 23 0.68 -3.66 -11.09
N HIS A 24 1.13 -4.74 -10.47
CA HIS A 24 0.46 -5.26 -9.27
C HIS A 24 0.37 -4.21 -8.14
N GLY A 25 1.39 -3.38 -8.00
CA GLY A 25 1.46 -2.35 -6.94
C GLY A 25 0.35 -1.30 -6.99
N SER A 26 -0.31 -1.05 -8.13
CA SER A 26 -1.38 -0.04 -8.20
C SER A 26 -2.63 -0.48 -7.44
N TYR A 27 -3.20 -1.65 -7.76
CA TYR A 27 -4.48 -2.12 -7.20
C TYR A 27 -4.47 -3.58 -6.75
N GLY A 28 -3.38 -4.31 -6.97
CA GLY A 28 -3.32 -5.74 -6.74
C GLY A 28 -4.14 -6.56 -7.73
N ALA A 29 -3.95 -7.86 -7.73
CA ALA A 29 -4.78 -8.84 -8.43
C ALA A 29 -5.16 -9.96 -7.45
N THR A 30 -6.40 -10.43 -7.52
CA THR A 30 -6.95 -11.42 -6.59
C THR A 30 -6.97 -12.80 -7.26
N PRO A 31 -6.47 -13.87 -6.60
CA PRO A 31 -6.52 -15.23 -7.15
C PRO A 31 -7.96 -15.73 -7.38
N LYS A 32 -8.13 -16.61 -8.37
CA LYS A 32 -9.43 -17.21 -8.72
C LYS A 32 -10.13 -17.86 -7.53
N ILE A 33 -9.41 -18.69 -6.78
CA ILE A 33 -9.96 -19.38 -5.60
C ILE A 33 -10.45 -18.43 -4.51
N VAL A 34 -9.81 -17.28 -4.38
CA VAL A 34 -10.20 -16.22 -3.42
C VAL A 34 -11.48 -15.53 -3.88
N LEU A 35 -11.62 -15.25 -5.18
CA LEU A 35 -12.85 -14.68 -5.76
C LEU A 35 -14.03 -15.66 -5.65
N GLU A 36 -13.78 -16.96 -5.82
CA GLU A 36 -14.79 -18.01 -5.63
C GLU A 36 -15.26 -18.05 -4.18
N GLU A 37 -14.34 -18.00 -3.21
CA GLU A 37 -14.69 -17.95 -1.79
C GLU A 37 -15.43 -16.65 -1.42
N GLN A 38 -15.03 -15.48 -1.97
CA GLN A 38 -15.77 -14.25 -1.79
C GLN A 38 -17.21 -14.37 -2.33
N ASN A 39 -17.39 -14.98 -3.48
CA ASN A 39 -18.71 -15.24 -4.05
C ASN A 39 -19.55 -16.20 -3.18
N ARG A 40 -18.91 -17.16 -2.49
CA ARG A 40 -19.58 -18.00 -1.50
C ARG A 40 -20.11 -17.17 -0.32
N TRP A 41 -19.30 -16.23 0.20
CA TRP A 41 -19.74 -15.33 1.25
C TRP A 41 -20.92 -14.44 0.82
N LYS A 42 -20.88 -13.86 -0.39
CA LYS A 42 -22.01 -13.09 -0.95
C LYS A 42 -23.32 -13.90 -0.99
N LYS A 43 -23.23 -15.17 -1.40
CA LYS A 43 -24.41 -16.05 -1.39
C LYS A 43 -24.92 -16.35 0.03
N ILE A 44 -24.05 -16.40 1.04
CA ILE A 44 -24.46 -16.59 2.45
C ILE A 44 -25.21 -15.36 2.93
N VAL A 45 -24.73 -14.14 2.60
CA VAL A 45 -25.41 -12.85 2.90
C VAL A 45 -26.83 -12.87 2.34
N GLU A 46 -26.98 -13.15 1.03
CA GLU A 46 -28.26 -13.06 0.34
C GLU A 46 -29.25 -14.17 0.73
N LYS A 47 -28.80 -15.25 1.35
CA LYS A 47 -29.66 -16.34 1.81
C LYS A 47 -30.54 -15.92 3.00
N ASP A 48 -29.98 -15.13 3.93
CA ASP A 48 -30.68 -14.57 5.09
C ASP A 48 -29.88 -13.37 5.61
N PRO A 49 -30.12 -12.16 5.08
CA PRO A 49 -29.33 -10.98 5.42
C PRO A 49 -29.41 -10.62 6.92
N VAL A 50 -30.57 -10.79 7.55
CA VAL A 50 -30.73 -10.48 8.99
C VAL A 50 -29.86 -11.41 9.82
N LYS A 51 -30.03 -12.72 9.63
CA LYS A 51 -29.20 -13.71 10.32
C LYS A 51 -27.71 -13.53 10.02
N PHE A 52 -27.37 -13.15 8.79
CA PHE A 52 -25.97 -12.92 8.45
C PHE A 52 -25.39 -11.77 9.29
N TYR A 53 -25.99 -10.60 9.28
CA TYR A 53 -25.42 -9.43 9.96
C TYR A 53 -25.52 -9.50 11.49
N GLU A 54 -26.53 -10.20 12.04
CA GLU A 54 -26.70 -10.31 13.48
C GLU A 54 -25.87 -11.45 14.10
N ASP A 55 -25.78 -12.62 13.43
CA ASP A 55 -25.18 -13.82 14.02
C ASP A 55 -23.82 -14.20 13.38
N ILE A 56 -23.70 -14.10 12.04
CA ILE A 56 -22.55 -14.67 11.30
C ILE A 56 -21.43 -13.62 11.15
N ALA A 57 -21.79 -12.40 10.78
CA ALA A 57 -20.83 -11.34 10.51
C ALA A 57 -19.92 -11.01 11.71
N PRO A 58 -20.41 -10.90 12.96
CA PRO A 58 -19.54 -10.61 14.10
C PRO A 58 -18.40 -11.63 14.24
N LYS A 59 -18.70 -12.91 14.06
CA LYS A 59 -17.67 -13.96 14.11
C LYS A 59 -16.74 -13.91 12.92
N ALA A 60 -17.25 -13.72 11.71
CA ALA A 60 -16.42 -13.63 10.49
C ALA A 60 -15.47 -12.44 10.54
N LEU A 61 -15.91 -11.28 11.07
CA LEU A 61 -15.05 -10.11 11.27
C LEU A 61 -14.00 -10.36 12.35
N LEU A 62 -14.35 -11.06 13.43
CA LEU A 62 -13.37 -11.44 14.45
C LEU A 62 -12.31 -12.39 13.90
N ASP A 63 -12.71 -13.40 13.11
CA ASP A 63 -11.79 -14.35 12.49
C ASP A 63 -10.85 -13.64 11.49
N ALA A 64 -11.38 -12.71 10.68
CA ALA A 64 -10.58 -11.90 9.76
C ALA A 64 -9.55 -11.05 10.51
N ARG A 65 -9.96 -10.43 11.60
CA ARG A 65 -9.11 -9.57 12.44
C ARG A 65 -7.99 -10.37 13.10
N LYS A 66 -8.31 -11.54 13.66
CA LYS A 66 -7.32 -12.46 14.24
C LYS A 66 -6.29 -12.90 13.19
N ALA A 67 -6.75 -13.27 11.99
CA ALA A 67 -5.87 -13.69 10.92
C ALA A 67 -4.91 -12.57 10.48
N ILE A 68 -5.38 -11.32 10.41
CA ILE A 68 -4.50 -10.16 10.15
C ILE A 68 -3.52 -9.97 11.32
N ALA A 69 -4.01 -9.97 12.55
CA ALA A 69 -3.20 -9.76 13.75
C ALA A 69 -2.05 -10.77 13.87
N ASP A 70 -2.35 -12.05 13.65
CA ASP A 70 -1.34 -13.10 13.63
C ASP A 70 -0.31 -12.90 12.51
N PHE A 71 -0.76 -12.40 11.35
CA PHE A 71 0.12 -12.16 10.20
C PHE A 71 1.07 -10.98 10.41
N VAL A 72 0.56 -9.88 11.00
CA VAL A 72 1.33 -8.63 11.21
C VAL A 72 1.84 -8.48 12.64
N LYS A 73 1.64 -9.47 13.52
CA LYS A 73 2.13 -9.53 14.90
C LYS A 73 1.65 -8.34 15.74
N CYS A 74 0.35 -8.32 16.07
CA CYS A 74 -0.24 -7.35 16.98
C CYS A 74 -1.45 -7.95 17.72
N ASP A 75 -2.01 -7.20 18.68
CA ASP A 75 -3.28 -7.56 19.29
C ASP A 75 -4.43 -7.33 18.28
N TYR A 76 -5.30 -8.32 18.10
CA TYR A 76 -6.46 -8.21 17.20
C TYR A 76 -7.47 -7.16 17.67
N ASP A 77 -7.50 -6.82 18.97
CA ASP A 77 -8.38 -5.78 19.51
C ASP A 77 -7.91 -4.36 19.16
N ASP A 78 -6.68 -4.20 18.73
CA ASP A 78 -6.11 -2.93 18.25
C ASP A 78 -6.32 -2.70 16.74
N LEU A 79 -6.99 -3.65 16.04
CA LEU A 79 -7.28 -3.59 14.61
C LEU A 79 -8.73 -3.20 14.31
N ALA A 80 -8.90 -2.26 13.40
CA ALA A 80 -10.15 -1.95 12.71
C ALA A 80 -10.08 -2.44 11.26
N LEU A 81 -11.15 -3.06 10.76
CA LEU A 81 -11.29 -3.42 9.35
C LEU A 81 -11.86 -2.22 8.58
N ILE A 82 -11.18 -1.81 7.51
CA ILE A 82 -11.53 -0.65 6.69
C ILE A 82 -11.42 -0.99 5.20
N GLU A 83 -11.91 -0.10 4.33
CA GLU A 83 -11.98 -0.38 2.89
C GLU A 83 -10.61 -0.29 2.19
N ASN A 84 -9.78 0.68 2.60
CA ASN A 84 -8.47 0.94 2.02
C ASN A 84 -7.61 1.82 2.94
N ALA A 85 -6.30 1.88 2.70
CA ALA A 85 -5.38 2.69 3.49
C ALA A 85 -5.68 4.19 3.44
N THR A 86 -6.21 4.71 2.32
CA THR A 86 -6.63 6.11 2.22
C THR A 86 -7.73 6.44 3.23
N SER A 87 -8.71 5.52 3.43
CA SER A 87 -9.70 5.64 4.49
C SER A 87 -9.07 5.62 5.88
N GLY A 88 -8.03 4.79 6.10
CA GLY A 88 -7.28 4.75 7.34
C GLY A 88 -6.57 6.07 7.65
N VAL A 89 -5.86 6.63 6.66
CA VAL A 89 -5.20 7.94 6.77
C VAL A 89 -6.21 9.05 7.07
N ASN A 90 -7.36 9.07 6.35
CA ASN A 90 -8.44 10.00 6.62
C ASN A 90 -9.02 9.84 8.03
N THR A 91 -9.23 8.61 8.46
CA THR A 91 -9.74 8.30 9.80
C THR A 91 -8.86 8.90 10.89
N VAL A 92 -7.56 8.66 10.85
CA VAL A 92 -6.63 9.18 11.85
C VAL A 92 -6.56 10.69 11.80
N LEU A 93 -6.25 11.27 10.63
CA LEU A 93 -6.08 12.73 10.48
C LEU A 93 -7.33 13.52 10.85
N ARG A 94 -8.52 12.99 10.60
CA ARG A 94 -9.78 13.69 10.90
C ARG A 94 -10.31 13.45 12.31
N SER A 95 -9.79 12.44 13.00
CA SER A 95 -10.11 12.17 14.41
C SER A 95 -9.23 12.95 15.37
N LEU A 96 -7.99 13.28 14.97
CA LEU A 96 -7.06 14.01 15.81
C LEU A 96 -7.41 15.51 15.86
N ASP A 97 -7.32 16.08 17.05
CA ASP A 97 -7.46 17.53 17.28
C ASP A 97 -6.12 18.23 16.97
N PHE A 98 -6.09 19.02 15.90
CA PHE A 98 -4.97 19.89 15.58
C PHE A 98 -5.29 21.34 15.93
N SER A 99 -4.31 22.04 16.48
CA SER A 99 -4.36 23.47 16.81
C SER A 99 -3.59 24.32 15.81
N ILE A 100 -3.83 25.62 15.81
CA ILE A 100 -3.04 26.59 15.04
C ILE A 100 -1.57 26.42 15.45
N ASN A 101 -0.69 26.28 14.45
CA ASN A 101 0.75 26.06 14.58
C ASN A 101 1.20 24.63 14.92
N ASP A 102 0.31 23.68 15.21
CA ASP A 102 0.72 22.28 15.18
C ASP A 102 1.26 21.96 13.79
N GLU A 103 2.24 21.08 13.70
CA GLU A 103 2.87 20.69 12.45
C GLU A 103 2.56 19.23 12.12
N ILE A 104 2.20 19.00 10.85
CA ILE A 104 2.03 17.66 10.27
C ILE A 104 3.16 17.46 9.27
N LEU A 105 4.05 16.53 9.57
CA LEU A 105 5.22 16.22 8.77
C LEU A 105 4.88 15.16 7.73
N ILE A 106 5.29 15.37 6.47
CA ILE A 106 5.05 14.44 5.37
C ILE A 106 6.21 14.48 4.36
N PRO A 107 6.75 13.32 3.89
CA PRO A 107 7.74 13.30 2.83
C PRO A 107 7.18 13.76 1.49
N ASN A 108 8.03 14.34 0.62
CA ASN A 108 7.68 14.68 -0.76
C ASN A 108 7.33 13.44 -1.62
N HIS A 109 7.70 12.23 -1.18
CA HIS A 109 7.39 10.94 -1.81
C HIS A 109 6.05 10.35 -1.37
N ALA A 110 5.31 10.97 -0.45
CA ALA A 110 4.05 10.44 0.04
C ALA A 110 2.98 10.35 -1.05
N TYR A 111 2.09 9.37 -0.91
CA TYR A 111 1.00 9.15 -1.85
C TYR A 111 0.09 10.39 -1.96
N GLN A 112 -0.26 10.80 -3.19
CA GLN A 112 -0.98 12.06 -3.43
C GLN A 112 -2.32 12.16 -2.71
N ALA A 113 -3.09 11.07 -2.59
CA ALA A 113 -4.35 11.10 -1.85
C ALA A 113 -4.15 11.33 -0.34
N CYS A 114 -3.05 10.80 0.23
CA CYS A 114 -2.69 11.04 1.62
C CYS A 114 -2.24 12.49 1.82
N ARG A 115 -1.43 13.05 0.90
CA ARG A 115 -1.07 14.47 0.87
C ARG A 115 -2.30 15.37 0.83
N ASN A 116 -3.25 15.09 -0.06
CA ASN A 116 -4.50 15.84 -0.16
C ASN A 116 -5.30 15.82 1.15
N THR A 117 -5.26 14.69 1.88
CA THR A 117 -5.91 14.58 3.19
C THR A 117 -5.21 15.44 4.25
N VAL A 118 -3.86 15.42 4.27
CA VAL A 118 -3.07 16.28 5.16
C VAL A 118 -3.36 17.76 4.88
N ASP A 119 -3.33 18.17 3.61
CA ASP A 119 -3.61 19.57 3.20
C ASP A 119 -5.04 20.00 3.59
N TYR A 120 -6.03 19.10 3.41
CA TYR A 120 -7.42 19.35 3.79
C TYR A 120 -7.57 19.59 5.30
N VAL A 121 -6.95 18.72 6.13
CA VAL A 121 -7.02 18.82 7.58
C VAL A 121 -6.25 20.06 8.06
N ALA A 122 -5.06 20.31 7.55
CA ALA A 122 -4.27 21.50 7.87
C ALA A 122 -5.03 22.79 7.56
N LYS A 123 -5.66 22.88 6.38
CA LYS A 123 -6.50 24.03 6.01
C LYS A 123 -7.69 24.23 6.95
N LYS A 124 -8.30 23.14 7.42
CA LYS A 124 -9.46 23.19 8.32
C LYS A 124 -9.10 23.63 9.75
N THR A 125 -7.93 23.21 10.23
CA THR A 125 -7.52 23.36 11.64
C THR A 125 -6.57 24.52 11.87
N GLY A 126 -5.90 25.03 10.84
CA GLY A 126 -4.82 26.01 10.92
C GLY A 126 -3.45 25.39 11.23
N ALA A 127 -3.34 24.06 11.25
CA ALA A 127 -2.07 23.35 11.35
C ALA A 127 -1.19 23.64 10.11
N LYS A 128 0.11 23.44 10.26
CA LYS A 128 1.09 23.62 9.17
C LYS A 128 1.51 22.28 8.60
N VAL A 129 1.60 22.19 7.28
CA VAL A 129 2.19 21.03 6.61
C VAL A 129 3.69 21.28 6.42
N ILE A 130 4.51 20.40 6.97
CA ILE A 130 5.96 20.40 6.81
C ILE A 130 6.31 19.29 5.82
N THR A 131 6.67 19.68 4.60
CA THR A 131 7.11 18.72 3.57
C THR A 131 8.61 18.51 3.68
N CYS A 132 9.02 17.27 4.00
CA CYS A 132 10.42 16.88 4.01
C CYS A 132 10.86 16.54 2.58
N ASP A 133 11.87 17.24 2.10
CA ASP A 133 12.45 17.02 0.76
C ASP A 133 13.49 15.90 0.82
N ILE A 134 13.06 14.69 0.45
CA ILE A 134 13.93 13.51 0.28
C ILE A 134 14.41 13.50 -1.17
N PRO A 135 15.73 13.45 -1.41
CA PRO A 135 16.26 13.44 -2.77
C PRO A 135 15.92 12.13 -3.47
N PHE A 136 15.77 12.20 -4.81
CA PHE A 136 15.64 11.04 -5.66
C PHE A 136 16.30 11.37 -7.02
N PRO A 137 17.37 10.69 -7.41
CA PRO A 137 18.00 9.47 -6.85
C PRO A 137 18.56 9.64 -5.42
N ILE A 138 18.75 8.52 -4.73
CA ILE A 138 19.22 8.46 -3.36
C ILE A 138 20.24 7.34 -3.17
N ASP A 139 21.32 7.62 -2.43
CA ASP A 139 22.46 6.71 -2.29
C ASP A 139 22.33 5.74 -1.10
N ASN A 140 21.61 6.12 -0.06
CA ASN A 140 21.41 5.30 1.14
C ASN A 140 20.24 5.78 2.00
N GLU A 141 19.80 4.92 2.92
CA GLU A 141 18.68 5.21 3.83
C GLU A 141 18.97 6.26 4.90
N GLN A 142 20.24 6.45 5.27
CA GLN A 142 20.63 7.45 6.28
C GLN A 142 20.24 8.87 5.85
N ILE A 143 20.32 9.16 4.55
CA ILE A 143 19.87 10.45 4.00
C ILE A 143 18.37 10.69 4.28
N ILE A 144 17.54 9.65 4.21
CA ILE A 144 16.10 9.75 4.52
C ILE A 144 15.91 10.11 5.99
N ILE A 145 16.60 9.39 6.89
CA ILE A 145 16.52 9.61 8.32
C ILE A 145 16.91 11.05 8.67
N GLU A 146 18.07 11.50 8.18
CA GLU A 146 18.56 12.85 8.43
C GLU A 146 17.59 13.93 7.91
N ARG A 147 17.07 13.77 6.69
CA ARG A 147 16.12 14.72 6.09
C ARG A 147 14.84 14.83 6.90
N ILE A 148 14.26 13.71 7.32
CA ILE A 148 13.02 13.67 8.11
C ILE A 148 13.29 14.28 9.50
N MET A 149 14.34 13.83 10.20
CA MET A 149 14.63 14.28 11.55
C MET A 149 14.99 15.77 11.62
N ASN A 150 15.61 16.34 10.58
CA ASN A 150 15.87 17.77 10.47
C ASN A 150 14.60 18.61 10.26
N CYS A 151 13.48 18.01 9.83
CA CYS A 151 12.19 18.68 9.70
C CYS A 151 11.38 18.69 11.01
N VAL A 152 11.78 17.90 12.02
CA VAL A 152 11.07 17.79 13.30
C VAL A 152 11.33 19.00 14.18
N THR A 153 10.26 19.61 14.69
CA THR A 153 10.30 20.71 15.67
C THR A 153 9.47 20.34 16.91
N GLU A 154 9.50 21.18 17.93
CA GLU A 154 8.65 21.04 19.14
C GLU A 154 7.14 21.12 18.83
N ARG A 155 6.77 21.61 17.64
CA ARG A 155 5.38 21.72 17.19
C ARG A 155 4.94 20.53 16.33
N THR A 156 5.87 19.65 15.94
CA THR A 156 5.54 18.48 15.15
C THR A 156 4.69 17.51 15.96
N LYS A 157 3.43 17.38 15.61
CA LYS A 157 2.44 16.56 16.32
C LYS A 157 2.27 15.18 15.72
N LEU A 158 2.31 15.11 14.39
CA LEU A 158 2.15 13.89 13.63
C LEU A 158 3.13 13.84 12.46
N ALA A 159 3.72 12.68 12.22
CA ALA A 159 4.46 12.37 11.01
C ALA A 159 3.74 11.27 10.23
N LEU A 160 3.45 11.50 8.95
CA LEU A 160 2.94 10.47 8.03
C LEU A 160 4.14 9.90 7.28
N ILE A 161 4.43 8.61 7.48
CA ILE A 161 5.60 7.92 6.93
C ILE A 161 5.13 6.68 6.17
N ASP A 162 5.64 6.48 4.94
CA ASP A 162 5.37 5.28 4.16
C ASP A 162 6.29 4.12 4.57
N THR A 163 5.84 2.87 4.49
CA THR A 163 6.73 1.70 4.54
C THR A 163 7.49 1.55 3.23
N VAL A 164 6.77 1.66 2.11
CA VAL A 164 7.30 1.68 0.75
C VAL A 164 6.55 2.76 -0.02
N THR A 165 7.29 3.72 -0.53
CA THR A 165 6.71 4.88 -1.23
C THR A 165 6.02 4.49 -2.52
N SER A 166 4.80 4.99 -2.74
CA SER A 166 4.03 4.66 -3.94
C SER A 166 4.68 5.16 -5.24
N PRO A 167 5.12 6.42 -5.36
CA PRO A 167 5.66 6.93 -6.62
C PRO A 167 7.06 6.38 -6.93
N THR A 168 7.94 6.26 -5.96
CA THR A 168 9.36 5.96 -6.19
C THR A 168 9.76 4.53 -5.83
N GLY A 169 8.87 3.76 -5.16
CA GLY A 169 9.12 2.35 -4.81
C GLY A 169 10.23 2.15 -3.78
N ILE A 170 10.63 3.20 -3.07
CA ILE A 170 11.67 3.13 -2.04
C ILE A 170 11.08 2.48 -0.78
N LYS A 171 11.73 1.43 -0.31
CA LYS A 171 11.53 0.93 1.06
C LYS A 171 12.19 1.91 2.04
N MET A 172 11.37 2.58 2.80
CA MET A 172 11.82 3.54 3.81
C MET A 172 12.45 2.84 5.01
N PRO A 173 13.38 3.45 5.74
CA PRO A 173 13.86 2.95 7.03
C PRO A 173 12.82 3.21 8.13
N PHE A 174 11.58 2.71 7.90
CA PHE A 174 10.41 3.08 8.68
C PHE A 174 10.48 2.60 10.14
N GLU A 175 11.12 1.45 10.42
CA GLU A 175 11.27 0.96 11.81
C GLU A 175 12.11 1.96 12.64
N GLU A 176 13.23 2.42 12.08
CA GLU A 176 14.11 3.39 12.74
C GLU A 176 13.44 4.77 12.84
N LEU A 177 12.78 5.22 11.77
CA LEU A 177 12.04 6.50 11.77
C LEU A 177 10.91 6.51 12.80
N VAL A 178 10.14 5.42 12.92
CA VAL A 178 9.09 5.32 13.94
C VAL A 178 9.69 5.46 15.33
N ASN A 179 10.77 4.71 15.62
CA ASN A 179 11.42 4.79 16.92
C ASN A 179 11.90 6.20 17.24
N LEU A 180 12.64 6.84 16.34
CA LEU A 180 13.19 8.19 16.53
C LEU A 180 12.11 9.28 16.68
N LEU A 181 11.00 9.16 15.97
CA LEU A 181 9.89 10.12 16.03
C LEU A 181 9.06 9.94 17.30
N GLU A 182 8.69 8.70 17.66
CA GLU A 182 7.91 8.40 18.86
C GLU A 182 8.71 8.74 20.14
N GLU A 183 10.05 8.53 20.18
CA GLU A 183 10.92 8.97 21.28
C GLU A 183 10.91 10.49 21.48
N LYS A 184 10.67 11.26 20.41
CA LYS A 184 10.50 12.73 20.48
C LYS A 184 9.06 13.16 20.82
N GLY A 185 8.14 12.22 21.03
CA GLY A 185 6.73 12.49 21.29
C GLY A 185 5.93 12.86 20.04
N VAL A 186 6.46 12.59 18.85
CA VAL A 186 5.77 12.78 17.58
C VAL A 186 5.00 11.50 17.24
N MET A 187 3.67 11.56 17.18
CA MET A 187 2.86 10.42 16.75
C MET A 187 3.19 10.04 15.31
N VAL A 188 3.34 8.74 15.03
CA VAL A 188 3.57 8.27 13.66
C VAL A 188 2.33 7.59 13.11
N LEU A 189 1.85 8.09 11.96
CA LEU A 189 0.91 7.41 11.09
C LEU A 189 1.69 6.70 9.98
N LEU A 190 1.87 5.39 10.13
CA LEU A 190 2.60 4.57 9.18
C LEU A 190 1.66 4.15 8.04
N ASP A 191 1.87 4.70 6.85
CA ASP A 191 1.19 4.25 5.63
C ASP A 191 1.89 2.99 5.09
N ALA A 192 1.33 1.85 5.44
CA ALA A 192 1.76 0.55 4.97
C ALA A 192 0.86 0.02 3.83
N ALA A 193 0.33 0.92 2.98
CA ALA A 193 -0.47 0.51 1.81
C ALA A 193 0.27 -0.51 0.94
N HIS A 194 1.61 -0.43 0.90
CA HIS A 194 2.54 -1.40 0.34
C HIS A 194 3.27 -2.18 1.46
N GLY A 195 2.54 -2.69 2.45
CA GLY A 195 3.11 -3.37 3.61
C GLY A 195 2.75 -4.85 3.66
N ILE A 196 1.53 -5.16 4.13
CA ILE A 196 1.09 -6.56 4.33
C ILE A 196 1.20 -7.39 3.03
N GLY A 197 1.88 -8.53 3.11
CA GLY A 197 2.12 -9.42 1.96
C GLY A 197 3.26 -8.98 1.03
N MET A 198 3.88 -7.81 1.25
CA MET A 198 5.02 -7.31 0.48
C MET A 198 6.33 -7.34 1.27
N ILE A 199 6.25 -6.95 2.53
CA ILE A 199 7.36 -6.96 3.48
C ILE A 199 6.91 -7.58 4.80
N PRO A 200 7.81 -8.20 5.57
CA PRO A 200 7.49 -8.63 6.93
C PRO A 200 7.11 -7.42 7.79
N LEU A 201 6.00 -7.54 8.52
CA LEU A 201 5.56 -6.54 9.48
C LEU A 201 5.44 -7.17 10.86
N ASN A 202 5.93 -6.48 11.86
CA ASN A 202 5.68 -6.77 13.27
C ASN A 202 5.24 -5.47 13.93
N LEU A 203 3.92 -5.22 13.98
CA LEU A 203 3.38 -3.94 14.41
C LEU A 203 3.65 -3.67 15.90
N GLU A 204 3.67 -4.72 16.73
CA GLU A 204 4.03 -4.60 18.15
C GLU A 204 5.46 -4.09 18.31
N LYS A 205 6.42 -4.64 17.54
CA LYS A 205 7.83 -4.23 17.57
C LYS A 205 8.03 -2.85 16.93
N ILE A 206 7.34 -2.55 15.83
CA ILE A 206 7.41 -1.24 15.14
C ILE A 206 6.95 -0.13 16.06
N GLY A 207 5.87 -0.32 16.82
CA GLY A 207 5.41 0.59 17.86
C GLY A 207 4.83 1.91 17.37
N ALA A 208 4.47 2.05 16.08
CA ALA A 208 3.84 3.26 15.55
C ALA A 208 2.49 3.55 16.23
N SER A 209 2.19 4.82 16.45
CA SER A 209 0.90 5.27 16.98
C SER A 209 -0.28 4.73 16.17
N PHE A 210 -0.13 4.75 14.83
CA PHE A 210 -1.14 4.27 13.88
C PHE A 210 -0.46 3.57 12.70
N THR A 211 -1.05 2.48 12.21
CA THR A 211 -0.60 1.82 10.96
C THR A 211 -1.80 1.44 10.12
N THR A 212 -1.80 1.79 8.84
CA THR A 212 -2.84 1.36 7.90
C THR A 212 -2.24 0.60 6.72
N SER A 213 -2.89 -0.47 6.26
CA SER A 213 -2.37 -1.29 5.16
C SER A 213 -3.47 -1.86 4.28
N ASN A 214 -3.19 -2.03 2.99
CA ASN A 214 -4.10 -2.58 2.00
C ASN A 214 -3.95 -4.11 1.89
N CYS A 215 -4.95 -4.88 2.36
CA CYS A 215 -4.98 -6.33 2.13
C CYS A 215 -5.19 -6.68 0.65
N HIS A 216 -5.89 -5.82 -0.12
CA HIS A 216 -6.20 -6.06 -1.52
C HIS A 216 -5.02 -5.84 -2.50
N LYS A 217 -3.85 -5.36 -2.01
CA LYS A 217 -2.64 -5.27 -2.83
C LYS A 217 -1.82 -6.55 -2.71
N TRP A 218 -0.81 -6.56 -1.87
CA TRP A 218 0.21 -7.61 -1.83
C TRP A 218 -0.22 -8.89 -1.11
N LEU A 219 -1.18 -8.81 -0.19
CA LEU A 219 -1.84 -9.98 0.38
C LEU A 219 -2.80 -10.64 -0.63
N CYS A 220 -3.12 -9.97 -1.75
CA CYS A 220 -4.00 -10.45 -2.82
C CYS A 220 -5.45 -10.70 -2.40
N ALA A 221 -5.92 -10.07 -1.32
CA ALA A 221 -7.32 -10.11 -0.93
C ALA A 221 -8.22 -9.33 -1.93
N PRO A 222 -9.55 -9.51 -1.92
CA PRO A 222 -10.46 -8.73 -2.76
C PRO A 222 -10.40 -7.23 -2.45
N LYS A 223 -10.68 -6.40 -3.47
CA LYS A 223 -10.77 -4.93 -3.33
C LYS A 223 -11.79 -4.57 -2.26
N GLY A 224 -11.51 -3.49 -1.51
CA GLY A 224 -12.32 -3.09 -0.37
C GLY A 224 -11.92 -3.75 0.94
N SER A 225 -10.70 -4.32 1.02
CA SER A 225 -10.15 -4.91 2.25
C SER A 225 -8.83 -4.26 2.64
N ALA A 226 -8.79 -3.73 3.84
CA ALA A 226 -7.65 -3.10 4.49
C ALA A 226 -7.83 -3.13 6.01
N PHE A 227 -6.82 -2.72 6.75
CA PHE A 227 -6.91 -2.54 8.19
C PHE A 227 -6.31 -1.20 8.64
N LEU A 228 -6.75 -0.74 9.80
CA LEU A 228 -6.16 0.31 10.59
C LEU A 228 -5.81 -0.27 11.97
N HIS A 229 -4.54 -0.26 12.33
CA HIS A 229 -4.04 -0.52 13.67
C HIS A 229 -3.95 0.80 14.43
N VAL A 230 -4.47 0.83 15.65
CA VAL A 230 -4.41 1.98 16.54
C VAL A 230 -3.87 1.54 17.89
N ARG A 231 -2.75 2.13 18.30
CA ARG A 231 -2.17 1.84 19.61
C ARG A 231 -3.21 2.08 20.71
N LYS A 232 -3.30 1.15 21.67
CA LYS A 232 -4.40 1.06 22.64
C LYS A 232 -4.67 2.34 23.42
N ASP A 233 -3.63 3.07 23.80
CA ASP A 233 -3.71 4.34 24.52
C ASP A 233 -4.39 5.47 23.71
N LEU A 234 -4.39 5.36 22.36
CA LEU A 234 -4.91 6.37 21.44
C LEU A 234 -6.31 6.06 20.92
N GLN A 235 -6.85 4.86 21.15
CA GLN A 235 -8.13 4.41 20.58
C GLN A 235 -9.32 5.28 20.94
N LYS A 236 -9.32 5.91 22.12
CA LYS A 236 -10.42 6.78 22.58
C LYS A 236 -10.63 8.01 21.70
N SER A 237 -9.59 8.45 21.00
CA SER A 237 -9.60 9.63 20.14
C SER A 237 -9.84 9.31 18.67
N ILE A 238 -9.94 8.02 18.32
CA ILE A 238 -10.04 7.61 16.91
C ILE A 238 -11.43 7.03 16.63
N HIS A 239 -12.12 7.68 15.71
CA HIS A 239 -13.48 7.34 15.31
C HIS A 239 -13.55 7.00 13.81
N PRO A 240 -14.43 6.09 13.38
CA PRO A 240 -14.62 5.81 11.96
C PRO A 240 -15.14 7.05 11.23
N LEU A 241 -14.87 7.15 9.94
CA LEU A 241 -15.37 8.25 9.10
C LEU A 241 -16.90 8.34 9.08
N THR A 242 -17.57 7.21 9.27
CA THR A 242 -19.03 7.12 9.37
C THR A 242 -19.41 6.71 10.79
N ILE A 243 -19.94 7.63 11.57
CA ILE A 243 -20.48 7.35 12.90
C ILE A 243 -21.79 6.59 12.76
N SER A 244 -21.96 5.50 13.52
CA SER A 244 -23.14 4.63 13.48
C SER A 244 -23.51 4.11 14.88
N HIS A 245 -24.27 3.03 14.93
CA HIS A 245 -24.82 2.43 16.16
C HIS A 245 -23.72 2.09 17.20
N GLY A 246 -22.52 1.76 16.76
CA GLY A 246 -21.38 1.44 17.63
C GLY A 246 -21.06 2.50 18.67
N MET A 247 -21.42 3.76 18.41
CA MET A 247 -21.17 4.86 19.34
C MET A 247 -21.99 4.77 20.64
N THR A 248 -23.18 4.17 20.60
CA THR A 248 -24.12 4.13 21.72
C THR A 248 -24.42 2.72 22.25
N ILE A 249 -23.93 1.66 21.59
CA ILE A 249 -24.08 0.29 22.07
C ILE A 249 -23.48 0.16 23.49
N PRO A 250 -24.19 -0.43 24.47
CA PRO A 250 -23.61 -0.72 25.77
C PRO A 250 -22.36 -1.58 25.67
N LEU A 251 -21.35 -1.29 26.48
CA LEU A 251 -20.13 -2.08 26.52
C LEU A 251 -20.38 -3.45 27.14
N ASP A 252 -19.99 -4.49 26.46
CA ASP A 252 -20.13 -5.91 26.85
C ASP A 252 -18.77 -6.61 27.10
N GLY A 253 -17.73 -5.81 27.36
CA GLY A 253 -16.35 -6.25 27.44
C GLY A 253 -15.55 -5.93 26.16
N THR A 254 -16.25 -5.60 25.06
CA THR A 254 -15.64 -5.10 23.83
C THR A 254 -15.34 -3.61 23.95
N SER A 255 -14.22 -3.15 23.40
CA SER A 255 -13.85 -1.73 23.46
C SER A 255 -14.79 -0.85 22.62
N ARG A 256 -14.92 0.44 22.98
CA ARG A 256 -15.70 1.40 22.19
C ARG A 256 -15.15 1.49 20.76
N PHE A 257 -13.83 1.49 20.58
CA PHE A 257 -13.16 1.46 19.31
C PHE A 257 -13.66 0.29 18.42
N ARG A 258 -13.74 -0.92 18.98
CA ARG A 258 -14.25 -2.09 18.28
C ARG A 258 -15.70 -1.92 17.86
N HIS A 259 -16.59 -1.53 18.78
CA HIS A 259 -18.00 -1.33 18.47
C HIS A 259 -18.22 -0.30 17.35
N GLU A 260 -17.48 0.80 17.38
CA GLU A 260 -17.63 1.86 16.37
C GLU A 260 -17.16 1.43 14.98
N PHE A 261 -16.04 0.69 14.89
CA PHE A 261 -15.48 0.25 13.60
C PHE A 261 -16.15 -1.01 13.05
N ASP A 262 -16.67 -1.88 13.90
CA ASP A 262 -17.30 -3.13 13.45
C ASP A 262 -18.62 -2.88 12.71
N TRP A 263 -19.29 -1.76 12.99
CA TRP A 263 -20.54 -1.40 12.33
C TRP A 263 -20.61 0.08 11.96
N THR A 264 -20.25 0.38 10.71
CA THR A 264 -20.32 1.73 10.13
C THR A 264 -21.46 1.89 9.12
N GLY A 265 -22.46 0.99 9.14
CA GLY A 265 -23.59 0.92 8.22
C GLY A 265 -23.60 -0.36 7.39
N THR A 266 -24.76 -0.70 6.82
CA THR A 266 -24.95 -1.89 5.98
C THR A 266 -24.11 -1.78 4.71
N ARG A 267 -23.26 -2.79 4.46
CA ARG A 267 -22.40 -2.88 3.28
C ARG A 267 -21.96 -4.32 3.03
N ASP A 268 -21.44 -4.60 1.85
CA ASP A 268 -20.78 -5.87 1.54
C ASP A 268 -19.45 -5.98 2.31
N ILE A 269 -19.38 -6.92 3.25
CA ILE A 269 -18.19 -7.21 4.04
C ILE A 269 -17.47 -8.48 3.57
N SER A 270 -17.89 -9.06 2.44
CA SER A 270 -17.33 -10.32 1.95
C SER A 270 -15.83 -10.26 1.69
N ALA A 271 -15.29 -9.08 1.32
CA ALA A 271 -13.86 -8.88 1.13
C ALA A 271 -13.06 -9.03 2.43
N TRP A 272 -13.66 -8.76 3.58
CA TRP A 272 -13.02 -9.01 4.89
C TRP A 272 -13.21 -10.45 5.34
N CYS A 273 -14.41 -11.01 5.16
CA CYS A 273 -14.71 -12.40 5.56
C CYS A 273 -13.78 -13.42 4.91
N VAL A 274 -13.23 -13.11 3.73
CA VAL A 274 -12.34 -14.02 2.99
C VAL A 274 -10.87 -13.94 3.43
N ILE A 275 -10.47 -12.98 4.24
CA ILE A 275 -9.04 -12.76 4.61
C ILE A 275 -8.38 -14.00 5.24
N PRO A 276 -9.00 -14.74 6.18
CA PRO A 276 -8.40 -15.96 6.71
C PRO A 276 -8.08 -16.99 5.62
N PHE A 277 -8.99 -17.12 4.64
CA PHE A 277 -8.81 -18.00 3.49
C PHE A 277 -7.67 -17.50 2.59
N VAL A 278 -7.58 -16.22 2.33
CA VAL A 278 -6.47 -15.63 1.55
C VAL A 278 -5.13 -15.98 2.16
N ILE A 279 -4.96 -15.76 3.45
CA ILE A 279 -3.69 -15.99 4.16
C ILE A 279 -3.30 -17.45 4.10
N SER A 280 -4.24 -18.37 4.34
CA SER A 280 -3.96 -19.80 4.38
C SER A 280 -3.84 -20.43 2.97
N GLU A 281 -4.74 -20.09 2.06
CA GLU A 281 -4.85 -20.84 0.80
C GLU A 281 -3.95 -20.28 -0.32
N THR A 282 -3.64 -18.97 -0.33
CA THR A 282 -2.71 -18.42 -1.32
C THR A 282 -1.32 -19.06 -1.18
N SER A 283 -0.81 -19.17 0.05
CA SER A 283 0.46 -19.83 0.35
C SER A 283 0.47 -21.30 -0.13
N LYS A 284 -0.58 -22.05 0.16
CA LYS A 284 -0.73 -23.45 -0.29
C LYS A 284 -0.83 -23.57 -1.81
N MET A 285 -1.61 -22.68 -2.44
CA MET A 285 -1.83 -22.65 -3.89
C MET A 285 -0.53 -22.51 -4.67
N VAL A 286 0.37 -21.64 -4.19
CA VAL A 286 1.67 -21.42 -4.85
C VAL A 286 2.78 -22.33 -4.32
N GLY A 287 2.53 -23.08 -3.24
CA GLY A 287 3.49 -24.01 -2.63
C GLY A 287 4.67 -23.31 -1.93
N MET A 288 4.47 -22.08 -1.46
CA MET A 288 5.48 -21.25 -0.79
C MET A 288 4.90 -20.62 0.47
N LYS A 289 5.74 -20.44 1.50
CA LYS A 289 5.38 -19.58 2.65
C LYS A 289 5.35 -18.10 2.25
N TRP A 290 4.67 -17.27 3.01
CA TRP A 290 4.57 -15.84 2.71
C TRP A 290 5.93 -15.14 2.67
N GLU A 291 6.85 -15.51 3.55
CA GLU A 291 8.22 -14.97 3.56
C GLU A 291 8.97 -15.33 2.26
N GLU A 292 8.74 -16.53 1.73
CA GLU A 292 9.34 -16.99 0.47
C GLU A 292 8.71 -16.26 -0.73
N ILE A 293 7.38 -15.99 -0.71
CA ILE A 293 6.70 -15.19 -1.73
C ILE A 293 7.25 -13.76 -1.75
N MET A 294 7.37 -13.12 -0.58
CA MET A 294 7.92 -11.78 -0.44
C MET A 294 9.37 -11.71 -0.96
N ALA A 295 10.20 -12.67 -0.58
CA ALA A 295 11.60 -12.77 -1.03
C ALA A 295 11.70 -13.02 -2.55
N HIS A 296 10.86 -13.90 -3.11
CA HIS A 296 10.79 -14.16 -4.54
C HIS A 296 10.46 -12.88 -5.32
N ASN A 297 9.42 -12.16 -4.90
CA ASN A 297 8.99 -10.92 -5.56
C ASN A 297 10.07 -9.84 -5.49
N ASN A 298 10.74 -9.70 -4.34
CA ASN A 298 11.85 -8.77 -4.17
C ASN A 298 13.03 -9.12 -5.08
N ASN A 299 13.47 -10.37 -5.09
CA ASN A 299 14.56 -10.81 -5.96
C ASN A 299 14.23 -10.59 -7.44
N LEU A 300 13.02 -10.91 -7.86
CA LEU A 300 12.58 -10.74 -9.25
C LEU A 300 12.60 -9.28 -9.68
N VAL A 301 12.12 -8.35 -8.84
CA VAL A 301 12.12 -6.93 -9.20
C VAL A 301 13.53 -6.35 -9.24
N ILE A 302 14.43 -6.79 -8.35
CA ILE A 302 15.85 -6.39 -8.37
C ILE A 302 16.51 -6.85 -9.65
N GLU A 303 16.32 -8.12 -10.04
CA GLU A 303 16.87 -8.67 -11.28
C GLU A 303 16.30 -7.96 -12.51
N ALA A 304 15.00 -7.72 -12.53
CA ALA A 304 14.31 -6.98 -13.59
C ALA A 304 14.85 -5.56 -13.72
N ARG A 305 14.98 -4.80 -12.61
CA ARG A 305 15.54 -3.45 -12.61
C ARG A 305 16.99 -3.44 -13.14
N LYS A 306 17.82 -4.35 -12.64
CA LYS A 306 19.22 -4.46 -13.13
C LYS A 306 19.28 -4.70 -14.63
N TYR A 307 18.43 -5.59 -15.14
CA TYR A 307 18.40 -5.87 -16.58
C TYR A 307 17.97 -4.65 -17.39
N ILE A 308 16.87 -3.98 -16.98
CA ILE A 308 16.35 -2.79 -17.68
C ILE A 308 17.37 -1.67 -17.64
N CYS A 309 17.92 -1.35 -16.47
CA CYS A 309 18.92 -0.29 -16.32
C CYS A 309 20.17 -0.54 -17.16
N LYS A 310 20.68 -1.77 -17.15
CA LYS A 310 21.83 -2.16 -18.00
C LYS A 310 21.52 -2.05 -19.49
N LYS A 311 20.32 -2.48 -19.92
CA LYS A 311 19.92 -2.47 -21.34
C LYS A 311 19.74 -1.04 -21.88
N LEU A 312 19.27 -0.12 -21.04
CA LEU A 312 18.96 1.27 -21.40
C LEU A 312 20.08 2.26 -21.01
N ASP A 313 21.20 1.77 -20.48
CA ASP A 313 22.30 2.60 -19.95
C ASP A 313 21.84 3.63 -18.92
N ILE A 314 21.03 3.18 -17.94
CA ILE A 314 20.46 4.00 -16.89
C ILE A 314 21.08 3.64 -15.54
N ILE A 315 21.46 4.65 -14.76
CA ILE A 315 21.91 4.46 -13.37
C ILE A 315 20.66 4.19 -12.49
N PRO A 316 20.64 3.08 -11.72
CA PRO A 316 19.56 2.84 -10.79
C PRO A 316 19.38 3.99 -9.79
N PRO A 317 18.13 4.46 -9.50
CA PRO A 317 17.92 5.64 -8.67
C PRO A 317 18.07 5.39 -7.15
N CYS A 318 18.27 4.13 -6.73
CA CYS A 318 18.56 3.77 -5.34
C CYS A 318 19.27 2.41 -5.28
N PRO A 319 19.94 2.07 -4.16
CA PRO A 319 20.49 0.74 -3.89
C PRO A 319 19.43 -0.39 -3.91
N ASP A 320 19.88 -1.64 -4.11
CA ASP A 320 18.97 -2.81 -4.17
C ASP A 320 18.30 -3.12 -2.84
N ASP A 321 18.96 -2.87 -1.71
CA ASP A 321 18.45 -3.08 -0.35
C ASP A 321 17.33 -2.09 0.05
N MET A 322 17.23 -0.98 -0.68
CA MET A 322 16.12 -0.03 -0.57
C MET A 322 14.92 -0.41 -1.46
N LEU A 323 14.86 -1.62 -2.01
CA LEU A 323 13.71 -2.12 -2.76
C LEU A 323 12.93 -3.17 -1.99
N SER A 324 11.68 -3.35 -2.40
CA SER A 324 10.85 -4.49 -2.01
C SER A 324 10.33 -5.22 -3.27
N SER A 325 9.06 -5.15 -3.59
CA SER A 325 8.52 -5.78 -4.82
C SER A 325 8.15 -4.76 -5.90
N ILE A 326 8.61 -3.53 -5.73
CA ILE A 326 8.43 -2.41 -6.67
C ILE A 326 9.79 -1.78 -6.94
N ALA A 327 10.03 -1.37 -8.18
CA ALA A 327 11.18 -0.55 -8.53
C ALA A 327 10.78 0.54 -9.53
N THR A 328 11.32 1.73 -9.34
CA THR A 328 11.12 2.87 -10.23
C THR A 328 12.40 3.15 -10.98
N ILE A 329 12.31 3.48 -12.27
CA ILE A 329 13.41 3.73 -13.18
C ILE A 329 13.14 5.03 -13.91
N LYS A 330 14.13 5.93 -13.96
CA LYS A 330 14.06 7.16 -14.75
C LYS A 330 14.25 6.80 -16.22
N LEU A 331 13.35 7.26 -17.09
CA LEU A 331 13.47 7.09 -18.53
C LEU A 331 14.24 8.28 -19.14
N ASN A 332 15.16 7.98 -20.07
CA ASN A 332 15.93 9.00 -20.77
C ASN A 332 15.11 9.50 -21.98
N PHE A 333 14.27 10.52 -21.75
CA PHE A 333 13.61 11.27 -22.81
C PHE A 333 14.07 12.71 -22.76
N GLU A 334 14.34 13.29 -23.91
CA GLU A 334 14.74 14.71 -24.04
C GLU A 334 13.54 15.65 -24.01
N ASP A 335 12.37 15.18 -24.40
CA ASP A 335 11.16 15.99 -24.51
C ASP A 335 10.11 15.57 -23.48
N PHE A 336 9.83 16.44 -22.53
CA PHE A 336 8.71 16.23 -21.60
C PHE A 336 7.66 17.32 -21.82
N THR A 337 6.55 16.97 -22.39
CA THR A 337 5.37 17.77 -22.19
C THR A 337 4.90 17.53 -20.77
N LYS A 338 4.84 18.58 -19.93
CA LYS A 338 4.33 18.52 -18.57
C LYS A 338 2.85 18.16 -18.65
N LEU A 339 2.56 16.85 -18.51
CA LEU A 339 1.21 16.34 -18.54
C LEU A 339 0.47 16.77 -17.27
N SER A 340 -0.81 17.07 -17.41
CA SER A 340 -1.73 17.17 -16.28
C SER A 340 -1.66 15.86 -15.48
N ILE A 341 -1.73 15.93 -14.16
CA ILE A 341 -1.82 14.75 -13.27
C ILE A 341 -3.06 13.88 -13.57
N HIS A 342 -3.97 14.35 -14.39
CA HIS A 342 -5.21 13.68 -14.79
C HIS A 342 -5.13 13.01 -16.16
N GLU A 343 -4.04 13.24 -16.91
CA GLU A 343 -3.84 12.64 -18.23
C GLU A 343 -2.83 11.52 -18.14
N PRO A 344 -3.12 10.33 -18.71
CA PRO A 344 -2.15 9.25 -18.75
C PRO A 344 -0.94 9.68 -19.62
N ASP A 345 0.25 9.29 -19.21
CA ASP A 345 1.47 9.55 -19.97
C ASP A 345 1.40 8.85 -21.34
N SER A 346 1.84 9.53 -22.41
CA SER A 346 1.82 8.99 -23.77
C SER A 346 2.59 7.67 -23.91
N ILE A 347 3.71 7.54 -23.17
CA ILE A 347 4.48 6.28 -23.15
C ILE A 347 3.69 5.16 -22.48
N HIS A 348 2.94 5.46 -21.41
CA HIS A 348 2.06 4.47 -20.80
C HIS A 348 1.00 3.96 -21.79
N LEU A 349 0.38 4.87 -22.56
CA LEU A 349 -0.60 4.51 -23.58
C LEU A 349 0.04 3.69 -24.71
N GLU A 350 1.17 4.11 -25.22
CA GLU A 350 1.90 3.38 -26.27
C GLU A 350 2.28 1.96 -25.81
N LEU A 351 2.82 1.83 -24.59
CA LEU A 351 3.16 0.52 -24.02
C LEU A 351 1.93 -0.39 -23.90
N LEU A 352 0.78 0.16 -23.53
CA LEU A 352 -0.45 -0.61 -23.40
C LEU A 352 -1.07 -0.97 -24.74
N GLU A 353 -1.24 0.02 -25.64
CA GLU A 353 -2.02 -0.14 -26.88
C GLU A 353 -1.25 -0.85 -27.98
N GLU A 354 0.08 -0.56 -28.11
CA GLU A 354 0.91 -1.12 -29.17
C GLU A 354 1.63 -2.42 -28.76
N TYR A 355 1.95 -2.56 -27.46
CA TYR A 355 2.78 -3.67 -26.96
C TYR A 355 2.10 -4.55 -25.91
N ASN A 356 0.85 -4.25 -25.53
CA ASN A 356 0.09 -4.97 -24.50
C ASN A 356 0.82 -5.02 -23.14
N ILE A 357 1.55 -3.96 -22.77
CA ILE A 357 2.26 -3.88 -21.49
C ILE A 357 1.55 -2.94 -20.54
N GLN A 358 0.98 -3.47 -19.47
CA GLN A 358 0.35 -2.69 -18.42
C GLN A 358 1.40 -2.34 -17.35
N VAL A 359 1.95 -1.13 -17.43
CA VAL A 359 2.95 -0.59 -16.50
C VAL A 359 2.75 0.92 -16.34
N PRO A 360 2.75 1.49 -15.13
CA PRO A 360 2.55 2.92 -14.96
C PRO A 360 3.81 3.70 -15.32
N VAL A 361 3.59 4.82 -16.01
CA VAL A 361 4.60 5.84 -16.32
C VAL A 361 4.04 7.18 -15.85
N TRP A 362 4.87 8.00 -15.24
CA TRP A 362 4.48 9.33 -14.79
C TRP A 362 5.64 10.30 -14.76
N TYR A 363 5.28 11.57 -14.63
CA TYR A 363 6.22 12.66 -14.44
C TYR A 363 6.55 12.87 -12.97
N TRP A 364 7.85 12.97 -12.63
CA TRP A 364 8.35 13.34 -11.30
C TRP A 364 9.02 14.72 -11.37
N PRO A 365 8.65 15.67 -10.48
CA PRO A 365 9.06 17.07 -10.64
C PRO A 365 10.49 17.37 -10.14
N ASN A 366 11.08 16.54 -9.29
CA ASN A 366 12.40 16.83 -8.71
C ASN A 366 13.22 15.55 -8.43
N PRO A 367 14.23 15.23 -9.27
CA PRO A 367 14.56 15.87 -10.53
C PRO A 367 13.51 15.60 -11.60
N GLU A 368 13.29 16.60 -12.42
CA GLU A 368 12.32 16.54 -13.49
C GLU A 368 12.58 15.37 -14.44
N GLY A 369 11.54 14.59 -14.76
CA GLY A 369 11.67 13.47 -15.68
C GLY A 369 10.47 12.52 -15.69
N ARG A 370 10.46 11.65 -16.70
CA ARG A 370 9.55 10.52 -16.77
C ARG A 370 10.12 9.33 -16.03
N TYR A 371 9.27 8.66 -15.30
CA TYR A 371 9.63 7.48 -14.51
C TYR A 371 8.64 6.36 -14.77
N ILE A 372 9.16 5.16 -14.93
CA ILE A 372 8.39 3.93 -15.04
C ILE A 372 8.51 3.14 -13.73
N ARG A 373 7.42 2.59 -13.21
CA ARG A 373 7.42 1.76 -12.01
C ARG A 373 7.01 0.34 -12.33
N ILE A 374 7.93 -0.58 -12.25
CA ILE A 374 7.66 -2.00 -12.39
C ILE A 374 7.27 -2.61 -11.04
N SER A 375 6.39 -3.59 -11.06
CA SER A 375 6.02 -4.42 -9.91
C SER A 375 6.32 -5.87 -10.23
N ALA A 376 6.78 -6.63 -9.23
CA ALA A 376 6.95 -8.07 -9.35
C ALA A 376 6.00 -8.81 -8.41
N GLN A 377 5.33 -9.83 -8.94
CA GLN A 377 4.47 -10.74 -8.19
C GLN A 377 4.75 -12.17 -8.64
N ILE A 378 4.41 -13.14 -7.82
CA ILE A 378 4.68 -14.57 -8.02
C ILE A 378 4.28 -15.11 -9.41
N TYR A 379 3.37 -14.45 -10.10
CA TYR A 379 2.93 -14.81 -11.45
C TYR A 379 3.75 -14.14 -12.58
N ASN A 380 4.70 -13.25 -12.24
CA ASN A 380 5.55 -12.65 -13.26
C ASN A 380 6.79 -13.50 -13.56
N HIS A 381 7.33 -13.32 -14.75
CA HIS A 381 8.57 -13.95 -15.23
C HIS A 381 9.57 -12.90 -15.70
N LEU A 382 10.86 -13.13 -15.49
CA LEU A 382 11.91 -12.20 -15.90
C LEU A 382 11.86 -11.82 -17.39
N ASP A 383 11.41 -12.74 -18.25
CA ASP A 383 11.30 -12.48 -19.69
C ASP A 383 10.29 -11.38 -20.04
N GLU A 384 9.28 -11.13 -19.18
CA GLU A 384 8.33 -10.03 -19.35
C GLU A 384 9.04 -8.67 -19.19
N TYR A 385 9.97 -8.56 -18.25
CA TYR A 385 10.78 -7.35 -18.05
C TYR A 385 11.85 -7.18 -19.10
N LYS A 386 12.42 -8.28 -19.63
CA LYS A 386 13.34 -8.23 -20.77
C LYS A 386 12.62 -7.74 -22.03
N TYR A 387 11.38 -8.17 -22.22
CA TYR A 387 10.54 -7.68 -23.32
C TYR A 387 10.25 -6.19 -23.15
N LEU A 388 9.79 -5.75 -21.96
CA LEU A 388 9.64 -4.32 -21.65
C LEU A 388 10.91 -3.52 -21.96
N ALA A 389 12.08 -3.99 -21.52
CA ALA A 389 13.35 -3.30 -21.79
C ALA A 389 13.65 -3.15 -23.30
N SER A 390 13.31 -4.17 -24.09
CA SER A 390 13.51 -4.11 -25.54
C SER A 390 12.53 -3.17 -26.24
N VAL A 391 11.30 -3.08 -25.72
CA VAL A 391 10.30 -2.10 -26.20
C VAL A 391 10.74 -0.68 -25.85
N LEU A 392 11.14 -0.44 -24.59
CA LEU A 392 11.60 0.87 -24.14
C LEU A 392 12.83 1.36 -24.93
N GLU A 393 13.75 0.45 -25.30
CA GLU A 393 14.90 0.82 -26.14
C GLU A 393 14.48 1.40 -27.48
N ASN A 394 13.37 0.93 -28.06
CA ASN A 394 12.84 1.44 -29.32
C ASN A 394 12.04 2.73 -29.12
N VAL A 395 11.17 2.76 -28.11
CA VAL A 395 10.30 3.90 -27.79
C VAL A 395 11.12 5.12 -27.35
N CYS A 396 12.21 4.92 -26.59
CA CYS A 396 13.10 6.01 -26.16
C CYS A 396 14.02 6.57 -27.27
N LYS A 397 14.14 5.91 -28.43
CA LYS A 397 14.95 6.37 -29.56
C LYS A 397 14.17 7.17 -30.59
N ASN A 398 12.84 7.10 -30.54
CA ASN A 398 11.92 7.85 -31.41
C ASN A 398 11.46 9.14 -30.74
#